data_db57d47163858e8090d6150426f27a98
#
_entry.id   db57d47163858e8090d6150426f27a98
#
_cell.length_a   1.000
_cell.length_b   1.000
_cell.length_c   1.000
_cell.angle_alpha   90.00
_cell.angle_beta   90.00
_cell.angle_gamma   90.00
#
_symmetry.space_group_name_H-M   'P 1'
#
loop_
_entity.id
_entity.type
_entity.pdbx_description
1 polymer ?
#
loop_
_entity_poly.entity_id
_entity_poly.type
_entity_poly.pdbx_seq_one_letter_code
_entity_poly.pdbx_strand_id
1 'polypeptide(L)'
;MQKLIEKLFELQGMERKALPELELYEYSEPDKTGYWLVVHGEPKLSPDLQANWLSDCKKTTVDPALEKNINLLIVWQTESLNEKTSKMVHHAEEDSYFFKKHVLPYTSDELEALQMIVEQNGLESVFRNVLTDTQTFTAYKAQYNQGGWQSLLYRLAIKVSALTIQGSSKADLTNLEQNIQGKVLKSPNAEILRATELALSNIADQNPLQEITPENLLALMTSELGKDGYELDC
;
A
#
# COMPACT_ATOMS: atom_id res chain seq x y z
N MET A 1 -5.04 -4.20 20.35
CA MET A 1 -4.16 -4.17 19.17
C MET A 1 -3.18 -5.34 19.14
N GLN A 2 -2.40 -5.62 20.17
CA GLN A 2 -1.40 -6.68 20.21
C GLN A 2 -1.93 -8.04 19.70
N LYS A 3 -3.02 -8.56 20.28
CA LYS A 3 -3.65 -9.81 19.83
C LYS A 3 -4.12 -9.79 18.35
N LEU A 4 -4.47 -8.61 17.83
CA LEU A 4 -4.87 -8.47 16.43
C LEU A 4 -3.66 -8.62 15.50
N ILE A 5 -2.55 -7.97 15.83
CA ILE A 5 -1.27 -8.08 15.09
C ILE A 5 -0.74 -9.52 15.14
N GLU A 6 -0.72 -10.14 16.33
CA GLU A 6 -0.29 -11.53 16.49
C GLU A 6 -1.07 -12.48 15.59
N LYS A 7 -2.39 -12.47 15.68
CA LYS A 7 -3.27 -13.30 14.81
C LYS A 7 -3.09 -12.97 13.32
N LEU A 8 -2.83 -11.72 12.99
CA LEU A 8 -2.61 -11.30 11.62
C LEU A 8 -1.33 -11.90 11.04
N PHE A 9 -0.25 -11.89 11.82
CA PHE A 9 1.02 -12.51 11.43
C PHE A 9 0.92 -14.03 11.37
N GLU A 10 0.22 -14.65 12.31
CA GLU A 10 -0.07 -16.10 12.27
C GLU A 10 -0.83 -16.50 10.99
N LEU A 11 -1.84 -15.72 10.58
CA LEU A 11 -2.57 -15.95 9.33
C LEU A 11 -1.69 -15.85 8.08
N GLN A 12 -0.60 -15.10 8.16
CA GLN A 12 0.39 -15.01 7.08
C GLN A 12 1.49 -16.08 7.16
N GLY A 13 1.35 -17.04 8.08
CA GLY A 13 2.33 -18.11 8.26
C GLY A 13 3.62 -17.66 8.93
N MET A 14 3.61 -16.52 9.65
CA MET A 14 4.76 -16.05 10.39
C MET A 14 4.89 -16.77 11.72
N GLU A 15 6.12 -17.14 12.07
CA GLU A 15 6.44 -17.75 13.35
C GLU A 15 6.95 -16.70 14.33
N ARG A 16 6.36 -16.67 15.52
CA ARG A 16 6.86 -15.85 16.62
C ARG A 16 8.12 -16.46 17.23
N LYS A 17 9.20 -15.70 17.30
CA LYS A 17 10.43 -16.08 18.01
C LYS A 17 10.43 -15.52 19.44
N ALA A 18 10.89 -16.31 20.38
CA ALA A 18 10.96 -15.90 21.78
C ALA A 18 12.04 -14.80 21.95
N LEU A 19 11.60 -13.59 22.25
CA LEU A 19 12.47 -12.45 22.55
C LEU A 19 11.93 -11.78 23.83
N PRO A 20 12.76 -11.53 24.86
CA PRO A 20 12.30 -10.83 26.06
C PRO A 20 11.85 -9.39 25.70
N GLU A 21 10.67 -8.99 26.18
CA GLU A 21 10.10 -7.64 26.04
C GLU A 21 9.79 -7.16 24.62
N LEU A 22 10.13 -7.95 23.58
CA LEU A 22 9.90 -7.62 22.18
C LEU A 22 9.18 -8.77 21.47
N GLU A 23 8.57 -8.46 20.34
CA GLU A 23 7.89 -9.46 19.50
C GLU A 23 8.60 -9.53 18.14
N LEU A 24 9.36 -10.61 17.92
CA LEU A 24 10.00 -10.89 16.64
C LEU A 24 9.22 -11.99 15.91
N TYR A 25 8.86 -11.72 14.67
CA TYR A 25 8.20 -12.66 13.77
C TYR A 25 9.11 -12.95 12.58
N GLU A 26 9.18 -14.20 12.20
CA GLU A 26 9.92 -14.68 11.04
C GLU A 26 8.95 -15.24 10.01
N TYR A 27 9.13 -14.80 8.78
CA TYR A 27 8.47 -15.35 7.61
C TYR A 27 9.52 -16.03 6.74
N SER A 28 9.30 -17.29 6.42
CA SER A 28 10.26 -18.08 5.63
C SER A 28 9.54 -18.78 4.48
N GLU A 29 9.92 -18.43 3.26
CA GLU A 29 9.63 -19.16 2.04
C GLU A 29 10.92 -19.79 1.50
N PRO A 30 10.86 -20.75 0.54
CA PRO A 30 12.05 -21.44 0.05
C PRO A 30 13.21 -20.53 -0.39
N ASP A 31 12.90 -19.36 -0.94
CA ASP A 31 13.89 -18.43 -1.48
C ASP A 31 13.93 -17.07 -0.77
N LYS A 32 13.13 -16.88 0.29
CA LYS A 32 12.99 -15.58 0.93
C LYS A 32 12.66 -15.69 2.41
N THR A 33 13.54 -15.13 3.24
CA THR A 33 13.29 -14.94 4.66
C THR A 33 13.10 -13.46 4.97
N GLY A 34 12.11 -13.12 5.77
CA GLY A 34 11.84 -11.76 6.21
C GLY A 34 11.51 -11.74 7.71
N TYR A 35 11.80 -10.61 8.34
CA TYR A 35 11.62 -10.44 9.78
C TYR A 35 10.80 -9.19 10.08
N TRP A 36 9.97 -9.29 11.11
CA TRP A 36 9.20 -8.18 11.65
C TRP A 36 9.41 -8.07 13.15
N LEU A 37 10.05 -7.00 13.56
CA LEU A 37 10.12 -6.62 14.97
C LEU A 37 8.92 -5.72 15.27
N VAL A 38 8.09 -6.10 16.24
CA VAL A 38 6.93 -5.32 16.66
C VAL A 38 7.20 -4.73 18.04
N VAL A 39 7.04 -3.41 18.13
CA VAL A 39 7.14 -2.66 19.38
C VAL A 39 5.88 -1.85 19.62
N HIS A 40 5.50 -1.68 20.87
CA HIS A 40 4.30 -0.94 21.26
C HIS A 40 4.69 0.36 21.97
N GLY A 41 4.14 1.48 21.51
CA GLY A 41 4.37 2.79 22.13
C GLY A 41 4.54 3.92 21.16
N GLU A 42 4.85 5.10 21.69
CA GLU A 42 5.10 6.29 20.89
C GLU A 42 6.39 6.11 20.04
N PRO A 43 6.42 6.58 18.77
CA PRO A 43 7.54 6.37 17.87
C PRO A 43 8.73 7.29 18.21
N LYS A 44 9.28 7.13 19.42
CA LYS A 44 10.48 7.82 19.90
C LYS A 44 11.70 6.92 19.68
N LEU A 45 12.44 7.18 18.60
CA LEU A 45 13.59 6.40 18.19
C LEU A 45 14.89 7.15 18.52
N SER A 46 15.87 6.39 19.04
CA SER A 46 17.26 6.80 19.09
C SER A 46 18.14 5.75 18.45
N PRO A 47 19.30 6.08 17.91
CA PRO A 47 20.25 5.11 17.36
C PRO A 47 20.62 3.99 18.34
N ASP A 48 20.88 4.35 19.60
CA ASP A 48 21.26 3.39 20.65
C ASP A 48 20.13 2.38 20.95
N LEU A 49 18.88 2.88 21.04
CA LEU A 49 17.72 2.02 21.26
C LEU A 49 17.54 1.02 20.12
N GLN A 50 17.65 1.49 18.89
CA GLN A 50 17.54 0.65 17.70
C GLN A 50 18.69 -0.36 17.59
N ALA A 51 19.92 0.04 17.93
CA ALA A 51 21.08 -0.84 17.96
C ALA A 51 20.88 -1.98 18.99
N ASN A 52 20.33 -1.65 20.16
CA ASN A 52 20.03 -2.65 21.19
C ASN A 52 18.98 -3.65 20.71
N TRP A 53 17.88 -3.18 20.12
CA TRP A 53 16.85 -4.05 19.54
C TRP A 53 17.41 -4.97 18.46
N LEU A 54 18.23 -4.45 17.56
CA LEU A 54 18.87 -5.28 16.54
C LEU A 54 19.82 -6.32 17.14
N SER A 55 20.59 -5.93 18.16
CA SER A 55 21.47 -6.85 18.91
C SER A 55 20.67 -7.99 19.54
N ASP A 56 19.51 -7.69 20.13
CA ASP A 56 18.66 -8.71 20.74
C ASP A 56 18.03 -9.63 19.68
N CYS A 57 17.61 -9.12 18.55
CA CYS A 57 17.14 -9.93 17.42
C CYS A 57 18.25 -10.90 16.94
N LYS A 58 19.50 -10.45 16.85
CA LYS A 58 20.65 -11.29 16.44
C LYS A 58 20.98 -12.41 17.43
N LYS A 59 20.65 -12.27 18.69
CA LYS A 59 20.81 -13.35 19.68
C LYS A 59 19.79 -14.47 19.49
N THR A 60 18.65 -14.13 18.86
CA THR A 60 17.52 -15.05 18.69
C THR A 60 17.60 -15.84 17.38
N THR A 61 18.22 -15.28 16.34
CA THR A 61 18.40 -15.95 15.05
C THR A 61 19.81 -15.74 14.51
N VAL A 62 20.37 -16.79 13.91
CA VAL A 62 21.73 -16.80 13.36
C VAL A 62 21.76 -16.43 11.87
N ASP A 63 20.61 -16.05 11.30
CA ASP A 63 20.52 -15.72 9.88
C ASP A 63 21.29 -14.44 9.55
N PRO A 64 22.33 -14.50 8.70
CA PRO A 64 23.10 -13.33 8.29
C PRO A 64 22.27 -12.33 7.46
N ALA A 65 21.12 -12.75 6.93
CA ALA A 65 20.21 -11.89 6.16
C ALA A 65 19.28 -11.04 7.06
N LEU A 66 19.24 -11.30 8.37
CA LEU A 66 18.37 -10.59 9.32
C LEU A 66 18.49 -9.06 9.17
N GLU A 67 19.71 -8.52 9.20
CA GLU A 67 19.92 -7.06 9.13
C GLU A 67 19.36 -6.40 7.86
N LYS A 68 19.36 -7.13 6.75
CA LYS A 68 18.89 -6.62 5.46
C LYS A 68 17.38 -6.76 5.28
N ASN A 69 16.78 -7.73 5.99
CA ASN A 69 15.41 -8.16 5.76
C ASN A 69 14.49 -7.90 6.96
N ILE A 70 14.96 -7.15 7.96
CA ILE A 70 14.16 -6.84 9.15
C ILE A 70 13.40 -5.53 8.99
N ASN A 71 12.08 -5.59 9.25
CA ASN A 71 11.20 -4.45 9.33
C ASN A 71 10.86 -4.17 10.80
N LEU A 72 10.66 -2.92 11.15
CA LEU A 72 10.19 -2.48 12.47
C LEU A 72 8.77 -1.96 12.34
N LEU A 73 7.82 -2.59 13.03
CA LEU A 73 6.45 -2.10 13.16
C LEU A 73 6.27 -1.47 14.54
N ILE A 74 6.02 -0.17 14.57
CA ILE A 74 5.71 0.57 15.80
C ILE A 74 4.20 0.72 15.89
N VAL A 75 3.59 0.04 16.84
CA VAL A 75 2.15 0.05 17.09
C VAL A 75 1.85 1.11 18.14
N TRP A 76 1.29 2.23 17.72
CA TRP A 76 1.14 3.41 18.57
C TRP A 76 -0.32 3.77 18.82
N GLN A 77 -0.76 3.60 20.07
CA GLN A 77 -2.05 4.12 20.51
C GLN A 77 -1.92 5.62 20.78
N THR A 78 -2.77 6.42 20.16
CA THR A 78 -2.82 7.87 20.30
C THR A 78 -4.25 8.34 20.61
N GLU A 79 -4.39 9.50 21.22
CA GLU A 79 -5.70 10.10 21.49
C GLU A 79 -6.38 10.60 20.19
N SER A 80 -5.58 11.06 19.23
CA SER A 80 -6.10 11.61 17.98
C SER A 80 -5.11 11.47 16.82
N LEU A 81 -5.66 11.35 15.62
CA LEU A 81 -4.91 11.32 14.34
C LEU A 81 -4.92 12.74 13.75
N ASN A 82 -4.01 13.57 14.22
CA ASN A 82 -3.88 14.96 13.80
C ASN A 82 -2.54 15.23 13.09
N GLU A 83 -2.30 16.46 12.70
CA GLU A 83 -1.06 16.87 12.02
C GLU A 83 0.20 16.59 12.85
N LYS A 84 0.13 16.73 14.19
CA LYS A 84 1.25 16.39 15.07
C LYS A 84 1.58 14.91 15.01
N THR A 85 0.53 14.05 15.09
CA THR A 85 0.66 12.60 14.96
C THR A 85 1.29 12.24 13.61
N SER A 86 0.81 12.85 12.51
CA SER A 86 1.34 12.63 11.17
C SER A 86 2.82 13.02 11.05
N LYS A 87 3.22 14.16 11.60
CA LYS A 87 4.64 14.59 11.64
C LYS A 87 5.52 13.59 12.38
N MET A 88 5.05 13.07 13.51
CA MET A 88 5.80 12.07 14.28
C MET A 88 5.94 10.75 13.53
N VAL A 89 4.88 10.31 12.84
CA VAL A 89 4.92 9.12 11.97
C VAL A 89 5.96 9.31 10.86
N HIS A 90 5.88 10.41 10.10
CA HIS A 90 6.84 10.69 9.03
C HIS A 90 8.28 10.74 9.54
N HIS A 91 8.53 11.46 10.63
CA HIS A 91 9.86 11.56 11.21
C HIS A 91 10.44 10.20 11.59
N ALA A 92 9.63 9.31 12.16
CA ALA A 92 10.07 7.97 12.53
C ALA A 92 10.29 7.06 11.30
N GLU A 93 9.46 7.17 10.27
CA GLU A 93 9.58 6.36 9.05
C GLU A 93 10.72 6.83 8.13
N GLU A 94 11.09 8.10 8.18
CA GLU A 94 12.22 8.67 7.44
C GLU A 94 13.58 8.44 8.12
N ASP A 95 13.59 7.99 9.38
CA ASP A 95 14.81 7.61 10.06
C ASP A 95 15.49 6.43 9.36
N SER A 96 16.75 6.58 8.95
CA SER A 96 17.47 5.62 8.10
C SER A 96 18.25 4.56 8.86
N TYR A 97 18.23 4.55 10.21
CA TYR A 97 19.04 3.62 11.00
C TYR A 97 18.41 2.22 11.10
N PHE A 98 19.19 1.20 10.86
CA PHE A 98 18.97 -0.23 11.13
C PHE A 98 17.75 -0.89 10.47
N PHE A 99 16.55 -0.34 10.58
CA PHE A 99 15.28 -0.99 10.18
C PHE A 99 14.58 -0.22 9.07
N LYS A 100 13.84 -0.94 8.22
CA LYS A 100 12.75 -0.33 7.47
C LYS A 100 11.57 -0.16 8.42
N LYS A 101 11.18 1.08 8.70
CA LYS A 101 10.20 1.43 9.72
C LYS A 101 8.82 1.61 9.16
N HIS A 102 7.85 1.12 9.91
CA HIS A 102 6.43 1.31 9.68
C HIS A 102 5.78 1.71 11.00
N VAL A 103 5.12 2.85 11.02
CA VAL A 103 4.39 3.31 12.20
C VAL A 103 2.89 3.15 11.96
N LEU A 104 2.23 2.45 12.88
CA LEU A 104 0.80 2.21 12.88
C LEU A 104 0.14 2.99 14.03
N PRO A 105 -0.21 4.26 13.84
CA PRO A 105 -0.99 4.98 14.83
C PRO A 105 -2.45 4.52 14.78
N TYR A 106 -3.10 4.46 15.95
CA TYR A 106 -4.52 4.13 16.04
C TYR A 106 -5.13 4.76 17.30
N THR A 107 -6.45 4.98 17.28
CA THR A 107 -7.22 5.38 18.46
C THR A 107 -7.97 4.18 19.08
N SER A 108 -8.39 4.31 20.33
CA SER A 108 -9.20 3.27 20.99
C SER A 108 -10.49 3.01 20.22
N ASP A 109 -11.19 4.07 19.81
CA ASP A 109 -12.47 3.97 19.12
C ASP A 109 -12.34 3.24 17.76
N GLU A 110 -11.27 3.52 17.00
CA GLU A 110 -11.00 2.81 15.76
C GLU A 110 -10.74 1.32 15.98
N LEU A 111 -10.00 1.00 17.06
CA LEU A 111 -9.70 -0.39 17.41
C LEU A 111 -10.95 -1.15 17.85
N GLU A 112 -11.76 -0.57 18.73
CA GLU A 112 -13.00 -1.17 19.20
C GLU A 112 -13.96 -1.43 18.03
N ALA A 113 -14.15 -0.45 17.16
CA ALA A 113 -14.98 -0.60 15.97
C ALA A 113 -14.46 -1.68 15.01
N LEU A 114 -13.12 -1.76 14.78
CA LEU A 114 -12.54 -2.81 13.96
C LEU A 114 -12.68 -4.19 14.61
N GLN A 115 -12.53 -4.30 15.93
CA GLN A 115 -12.72 -5.55 16.65
C GLN A 115 -14.15 -6.09 16.50
N MET A 116 -15.18 -5.24 16.56
CA MET A 116 -16.57 -5.65 16.29
C MET A 116 -16.73 -6.23 14.88
N ILE A 117 -16.11 -5.62 13.88
CA ILE A 117 -16.16 -6.13 12.49
C ILE A 117 -15.43 -7.48 12.39
N VAL A 118 -14.30 -7.62 13.07
CA VAL A 118 -13.54 -8.88 13.11
C VAL A 118 -14.30 -9.98 13.85
N GLU A 119 -15.00 -9.67 14.93
CA GLU A 119 -15.83 -10.63 15.65
C GLU A 119 -17.02 -11.12 14.82
N GLN A 120 -17.63 -10.23 14.04
CA GLN A 120 -18.77 -10.55 13.17
C GLN A 120 -18.39 -11.39 11.94
N ASN A 121 -17.26 -11.10 11.32
CA ASN A 121 -16.89 -11.65 10.01
C ASN A 121 -15.73 -12.65 10.08
N GLY A 122 -14.99 -12.69 11.17
CA GLY A 122 -13.72 -13.39 11.27
C GLY A 122 -12.56 -12.61 10.64
N LEU A 123 -11.37 -12.70 11.23
CA LEU A 123 -10.19 -11.92 10.83
C LEU A 123 -9.79 -12.18 9.37
N GLU A 124 -9.75 -13.44 8.97
CA GLU A 124 -9.40 -13.84 7.60
C GLU A 124 -10.37 -13.24 6.56
N SER A 125 -11.68 -13.29 6.84
CA SER A 125 -12.69 -12.72 5.96
C SER A 125 -12.60 -11.20 5.87
N VAL A 126 -12.26 -10.52 6.97
CA VAL A 126 -12.06 -9.06 6.97
C VAL A 126 -10.93 -8.68 6.02
N PHE A 127 -9.81 -9.38 6.01
CA PHE A 127 -8.68 -9.08 5.13
C PHE A 127 -8.85 -9.59 3.70
N ARG A 128 -9.63 -10.66 3.46
CA ARG A 128 -9.90 -11.17 2.11
C ARG A 128 -11.06 -10.46 1.40
N ASN A 129 -12.15 -10.24 2.11
CA ASN A 129 -13.42 -9.80 1.52
C ASN A 129 -13.75 -8.34 1.85
N VAL A 130 -13.70 -7.96 3.14
CA VAL A 130 -14.11 -6.61 3.57
C VAL A 130 -13.10 -5.56 3.11
N LEU A 131 -11.80 -5.84 3.20
CA LEU A 131 -10.75 -4.92 2.73
C LEU A 131 -10.83 -4.66 1.23
N THR A 132 -11.21 -5.67 0.43
CA THR A 132 -11.28 -5.60 -1.04
C THR A 132 -12.65 -5.15 -1.56
N ASP A 133 -13.63 -4.96 -0.67
CA ASP A 133 -14.97 -4.52 -1.04
C ASP A 133 -15.00 -3.05 -1.47
N THR A 134 -15.66 -2.79 -2.60
CA THR A 134 -15.77 -1.44 -3.19
C THR A 134 -16.50 -0.45 -2.29
N GLN A 135 -17.50 -0.89 -1.54
CA GLN A 135 -18.26 -0.03 -0.64
C GLN A 135 -17.40 0.37 0.57
N THR A 136 -16.68 -0.59 1.14
CA THR A 136 -15.71 -0.34 2.22
C THR A 136 -14.63 0.64 1.80
N PHE A 137 -14.09 0.48 0.60
CA PHE A 137 -13.10 1.41 0.04
C PHE A 137 -13.65 2.81 -0.22
N THR A 138 -14.88 2.90 -0.72
CA THR A 138 -15.55 4.19 -0.94
C THR A 138 -15.81 4.91 0.39
N ALA A 139 -16.27 4.19 1.41
CA ALA A 139 -16.45 4.74 2.76
C ALA A 139 -15.12 5.22 3.37
N TYR A 140 -14.05 4.43 3.22
CA TYR A 140 -12.70 4.86 3.62
C TYR A 140 -12.28 6.17 2.96
N LYS A 141 -12.45 6.30 1.64
CA LYS A 141 -12.11 7.54 0.92
C LYS A 141 -12.92 8.75 1.38
N ALA A 142 -14.20 8.56 1.66
CA ALA A 142 -15.08 9.63 2.12
C ALA A 142 -14.74 10.11 3.54
N GLN A 143 -14.16 9.24 4.37
CA GLN A 143 -13.85 9.47 5.77
C GLN A 143 -12.36 9.49 6.09
N TYR A 144 -11.50 9.61 5.09
CA TYR A 144 -10.05 9.45 5.22
C TYR A 144 -9.42 10.25 6.38
N ASN A 145 -9.91 11.48 6.64
CA ASN A 145 -9.42 12.35 7.70
C ASN A 145 -10.26 12.27 9.00
N GLN A 146 -11.32 11.47 9.06
CA GLN A 146 -12.22 11.40 10.20
C GLN A 146 -11.97 10.20 11.12
N GLY A 147 -11.08 9.30 10.71
CA GLY A 147 -10.84 8.05 11.41
C GLY A 147 -11.92 6.98 11.11
N GLY A 148 -12.06 6.02 12.03
CA GLY A 148 -12.99 4.91 11.92
C GLY A 148 -12.31 3.59 11.60
N TRP A 149 -13.04 2.49 11.72
CA TRP A 149 -12.49 1.15 11.54
C TRP A 149 -11.93 0.91 10.12
N GLN A 150 -12.55 1.51 9.09
CA GLN A 150 -12.03 1.43 7.72
C GLN A 150 -10.64 2.05 7.63
N SER A 151 -10.45 3.22 8.22
CA SER A 151 -9.15 3.90 8.21
C SER A 151 -8.07 3.07 8.90
N LEU A 152 -8.38 2.42 10.02
CA LEU A 152 -7.46 1.52 10.71
C LEU A 152 -7.20 0.26 9.89
N LEU A 153 -8.22 -0.35 9.27
CA LEU A 153 -8.08 -1.53 8.42
C LEU A 153 -7.13 -1.27 7.24
N TYR A 154 -7.33 -0.14 6.53
CA TYR A 154 -6.46 0.23 5.41
C TYR A 154 -5.05 0.62 5.87
N ARG A 155 -4.89 1.28 7.02
CA ARG A 155 -3.56 1.54 7.61
C ARG A 155 -2.82 0.25 7.94
N LEU A 156 -3.49 -0.73 8.54
CA LEU A 156 -2.93 -2.07 8.76
C LEU A 156 -2.46 -2.69 7.45
N ALA A 157 -3.31 -2.71 6.43
CA ALA A 157 -2.99 -3.29 5.13
C ALA A 157 -1.79 -2.60 4.43
N ILE A 158 -1.68 -1.27 4.57
CA ILE A 158 -0.59 -0.49 3.98
C ILE A 158 0.72 -0.66 4.76
N LYS A 159 0.66 -0.62 6.10
CA LYS A 159 1.87 -0.62 6.95
C LYS A 159 2.43 -2.02 7.17
N VAL A 160 1.60 -3.04 7.14
CA VAL A 160 2.04 -4.44 7.24
C VAL A 160 2.15 -5.04 5.83
N SER A 161 3.21 -4.69 5.12
CA SER A 161 3.45 -5.14 3.73
C SER A 161 3.63 -6.66 3.56
N ALA A 162 3.72 -7.38 4.66
CA ALA A 162 3.70 -8.84 4.67
C ALA A 162 2.30 -9.44 4.45
N LEU A 163 1.25 -8.61 4.55
CA LEU A 163 -0.11 -9.05 4.28
C LEU A 163 -0.28 -9.33 2.79
N THR A 164 -0.36 -10.60 2.44
CA THR A 164 -0.76 -11.00 1.10
C THR A 164 -2.26 -10.79 0.96
N ILE A 165 -2.65 -9.65 0.41
CA ILE A 165 -4.04 -9.37 0.06
C ILE A 165 -4.31 -10.16 -1.21
N GLN A 166 -4.97 -11.30 -1.07
CA GLN A 166 -5.50 -12.00 -2.23
C GLN A 166 -6.69 -11.20 -2.75
N GLY A 167 -6.43 -10.28 -3.67
CA GLY A 167 -7.49 -9.67 -4.45
C GLY A 167 -8.30 -10.78 -5.13
N SER A 168 -9.60 -10.57 -5.29
CA SER A 168 -10.42 -11.45 -6.12
C SER A 168 -9.67 -11.64 -7.45
N SER A 169 -9.19 -12.84 -7.67
CA SER A 169 -8.39 -13.25 -8.79
C SER A 169 -9.10 -12.91 -10.09
N LYS A 170 -8.74 -11.86 -10.68
CA LYS A 170 -9.05 -11.31 -12.01
C LYS A 170 -9.34 -9.81 -11.92
N ALA A 171 -8.49 -9.05 -11.23
CA ALA A 171 -8.26 -7.68 -11.67
C ALA A 171 -7.48 -7.80 -12.99
N ASP A 172 -8.16 -8.29 -14.01
CA ASP A 172 -7.68 -8.33 -15.36
C ASP A 172 -7.47 -6.89 -15.82
N LEU A 173 -6.44 -6.64 -16.63
CA LEU A 173 -6.22 -5.37 -17.32
C LEU A 173 -7.48 -4.87 -18.02
N THR A 174 -8.37 -5.77 -18.43
CA THR A 174 -9.72 -5.52 -18.93
C THR A 174 -10.56 -4.65 -17.99
N ASN A 175 -10.47 -4.81 -16.68
CA ASN A 175 -11.20 -3.97 -15.72
C ASN A 175 -10.62 -2.54 -15.65
N LEU A 176 -9.31 -2.39 -15.78
CA LEU A 176 -8.65 -1.08 -15.84
C LEU A 176 -9.03 -0.36 -17.13
N GLU A 177 -8.97 -1.08 -18.25
CA GLU A 177 -9.33 -0.57 -19.57
C GLU A 177 -10.80 -0.14 -19.65
N GLN A 178 -11.74 -0.96 -19.14
CA GLN A 178 -13.15 -0.60 -19.03
C GLN A 178 -13.40 0.61 -18.13
N ASN A 179 -12.65 0.75 -17.03
CA ASN A 179 -12.75 1.92 -16.16
C ASN A 179 -12.21 3.19 -16.83
N ILE A 180 -11.11 3.08 -17.59
CA ILE A 180 -10.54 4.18 -18.38
C ILE A 180 -11.53 4.59 -19.46
N GLN A 181 -12.03 3.64 -20.25
CA GLN A 181 -13.02 3.90 -21.29
C GLN A 181 -14.32 4.52 -20.72
N GLY A 182 -14.79 4.02 -19.57
CA GLY A 182 -15.96 4.59 -18.90
C GLY A 182 -15.75 6.04 -18.40
N LYS A 183 -14.51 6.41 -18.05
CA LYS A 183 -14.16 7.80 -17.69
C LYS A 183 -14.00 8.69 -18.93
N VAL A 184 -13.38 8.17 -19.99
CA VAL A 184 -13.24 8.88 -21.28
C VAL A 184 -14.60 9.19 -21.86
N LEU A 185 -15.55 8.23 -21.86
CA LEU A 185 -16.92 8.41 -22.34
C LEU A 185 -17.71 9.49 -21.60
N LYS A 186 -17.40 9.74 -20.32
CA LYS A 186 -18.05 10.77 -19.49
C LYS A 186 -17.33 12.13 -19.56
N SER A 187 -16.22 12.20 -20.25
CA SER A 187 -15.47 13.44 -20.42
C SER A 187 -16.20 14.36 -21.44
N PRO A 188 -16.25 15.68 -21.21
CA PRO A 188 -16.73 16.63 -22.24
C PRO A 188 -15.89 16.59 -23.52
N ASN A 189 -14.67 16.05 -23.46
CA ASN A 189 -13.73 15.92 -24.59
C ASN A 189 -13.65 14.47 -25.12
N ALA A 190 -14.68 13.65 -24.89
CA ALA A 190 -14.66 12.22 -25.22
C ALA A 190 -14.36 11.94 -26.71
N GLU A 191 -14.89 12.76 -27.62
CA GLU A 191 -14.68 12.62 -29.07
C GLU A 191 -13.23 12.92 -29.46
N ILE A 192 -12.65 14.01 -28.92
CA ILE A 192 -11.24 14.37 -29.16
C ILE A 192 -10.30 13.32 -28.60
N LEU A 193 -10.56 12.82 -27.41
CA LEU A 193 -9.74 11.78 -26.78
C LEU A 193 -9.76 10.48 -27.60
N ARG A 194 -10.90 10.09 -28.15
CA ARG A 194 -11.01 8.90 -29.03
C ARG A 194 -10.29 9.10 -30.36
N ALA A 195 -10.47 10.27 -30.99
CA ALA A 195 -9.78 10.60 -32.21
C ALA A 195 -8.25 10.58 -32.01
N THR A 196 -7.77 11.11 -30.90
CA THR A 196 -6.34 11.09 -30.52
C THR A 196 -5.82 9.67 -30.33
N GLU A 197 -6.57 8.80 -29.64
CA GLU A 197 -6.21 7.40 -29.42
C GLU A 197 -6.14 6.63 -30.74
N LEU A 198 -7.11 6.84 -31.63
CA LEU A 198 -7.14 6.23 -32.97
C LEU A 198 -5.97 6.72 -33.83
N ALA A 199 -5.69 8.03 -33.83
CA ALA A 199 -4.56 8.60 -34.55
C ALA A 199 -3.22 8.01 -34.08
N LEU A 200 -3.01 7.89 -32.77
CA LEU A 200 -1.81 7.27 -32.18
C LEU A 200 -1.69 5.80 -32.58
N SER A 201 -2.79 5.04 -32.56
CA SER A 201 -2.79 3.63 -32.98
C SER A 201 -2.40 3.51 -34.46
N ASN A 202 -2.98 4.32 -35.32
CA ASN A 202 -2.68 4.33 -36.76
C ASN A 202 -1.20 4.70 -37.05
N ILE A 203 -0.65 5.66 -36.32
CA ILE A 203 0.75 6.05 -36.42
C ILE A 203 1.66 4.91 -35.96
N ALA A 204 1.33 4.26 -34.84
CA ALA A 204 2.12 3.14 -34.31
C ALA A 204 2.12 1.93 -35.26
N ASP A 205 0.99 1.65 -35.92
CA ASP A 205 0.88 0.55 -36.88
C ASP A 205 1.68 0.80 -38.18
N GLN A 206 1.84 2.06 -38.57
CA GLN A 206 2.50 2.44 -39.83
C GLN A 206 4.01 2.75 -39.69
N ASN A 207 4.47 3.03 -38.47
CA ASN A 207 5.84 3.45 -38.20
C ASN A 207 6.46 2.68 -37.03
N PRO A 208 7.73 2.23 -37.13
CA PRO A 208 8.44 1.71 -35.96
C PRO A 208 8.62 2.83 -34.92
N LEU A 209 8.04 2.68 -33.75
CA LEU A 209 8.05 3.70 -32.68
C LEU A 209 9.45 4.17 -32.26
N GLN A 210 10.49 3.37 -32.53
CA GLN A 210 11.91 3.68 -32.23
C GLN A 210 12.51 4.74 -33.14
N GLU A 211 11.88 5.06 -34.26
CA GLU A 211 12.39 6.01 -35.28
C GLU A 211 11.62 7.35 -35.28
N ILE A 212 10.61 7.50 -34.42
CA ILE A 212 9.76 8.71 -34.37
C ILE A 212 10.35 9.73 -33.42
N THR A 213 10.79 10.90 -33.94
CA THR A 213 11.14 12.05 -33.11
C THR A 213 9.88 12.77 -32.60
N PRO A 214 9.94 13.52 -31.48
CA PRO A 214 8.79 14.27 -30.96
C PRO A 214 8.16 15.23 -31.99
N GLU A 215 8.99 15.88 -32.80
CA GLU A 215 8.54 16.80 -33.87
C GLU A 215 7.80 16.06 -34.97
N ASN A 216 8.33 14.91 -35.42
CA ASN A 216 7.67 14.07 -36.40
C ASN A 216 6.36 13.48 -35.88
N LEU A 217 6.33 13.07 -34.62
CA LEU A 217 5.09 12.58 -33.99
C LEU A 217 4.01 13.65 -33.98
N LEU A 218 4.34 14.89 -33.61
CA LEU A 218 3.38 16.00 -33.62
C LEU A 218 2.83 16.27 -35.03
N ALA A 219 3.70 16.26 -36.05
CA ALA A 219 3.29 16.45 -37.45
C ALA A 219 2.37 15.33 -37.93
N LEU A 220 2.68 14.05 -37.59
CA LEU A 220 1.86 12.90 -37.94
C LEU A 220 0.51 12.95 -37.21
N MET A 221 0.46 13.29 -35.94
CA MET A 221 -0.76 13.45 -35.18
C MET A 221 -1.65 14.57 -35.76
N THR A 222 -1.06 15.73 -36.07
CA THR A 222 -1.78 16.84 -36.72
C THR A 222 -2.41 16.42 -38.07
N SER A 223 -1.66 15.64 -38.85
CA SER A 223 -2.15 15.11 -40.11
C SER A 223 -3.29 14.10 -39.94
N GLU A 224 -3.19 13.18 -38.98
CA GLU A 224 -4.24 12.17 -38.73
C GLU A 224 -5.51 12.80 -38.18
N LEU A 225 -5.40 13.69 -37.19
CA LEU A 225 -6.54 14.38 -36.60
C LEU A 225 -7.21 15.34 -37.59
N GLY A 226 -6.45 15.96 -38.48
CA GLY A 226 -6.98 16.80 -39.55
C GLY A 226 -7.86 16.05 -40.57
N LYS A 227 -7.63 14.73 -40.77
CA LYS A 227 -8.52 13.88 -41.58
C LYS A 227 -9.92 13.75 -41.01
N ASP A 228 -10.03 13.79 -39.69
CA ASP A 228 -11.30 13.70 -38.95
C ASP A 228 -11.90 15.08 -38.61
N GLY A 229 -11.28 16.15 -39.13
CA GLY A 229 -11.81 17.54 -39.00
C GLY A 229 -11.44 18.24 -37.71
N TYR A 230 -10.47 17.72 -36.95
CA TYR A 230 -9.93 18.37 -35.73
C TYR A 230 -8.74 19.26 -36.09
N GLU A 231 -8.81 20.54 -35.78
CA GLU A 231 -7.69 21.47 -35.86
C GLU A 231 -6.98 21.54 -34.49
N LEU A 232 -5.68 21.28 -34.49
CA LEU A 232 -4.83 21.54 -33.32
C LEU A 232 -4.34 22.99 -33.44
N ASP A 233 -4.86 23.89 -32.61
CA ASP A 233 -4.29 25.22 -32.42
C ASP A 233 -2.90 25.08 -31.78
N CYS A 234 -1.83 25.29 -32.54
CA CYS A 234 -0.44 25.30 -32.12
C CYS A 234 -0.02 26.70 -31.69
#